data_e49dc06edbcea9f85b6db4af6147c347
#
_entry.id   e49dc06edbcea9f85b6db4af6147c347
#
_cell.length_a   1.000
_cell.length_b   1.000
_cell.length_c   1.000
_cell.angle_alpha   90.00
_cell.angle_beta   90.00
_cell.angle_gamma   90.00
#
_symmetry.space_group_name_H-M   'P 1'
#
loop_
_entity.id
_entity.type
_entity.pdbx_description
1 polymer ?
#
loop_
_entity_poly.entity_id
_entity_poly.type
_entity_poly.pdbx_seq_one_letter_code
_entity_poly.pdbx_strand_id
1 'polypeptide(L)'
;PGGWQKIIDILNIKGYKVMMITQEPLNNEWHDSKLGGTLLNVINETGDFPIETRMNQIKHAEAFIGVGSGLSWLAWAINTPVVLISGFSESYTEFEDCERISTPEDNCTGCFNREWLNPGDWEWCPDHKDTSRHFECSKSINPSQVLKSIQNVLHF
;
A
#
# COMPACT_ATOMS: atom_id res chain seq x y z
N PRO A 1 -13.36 -4.89 0.15
CA PRO A 1 -12.90 -5.83 -0.88
C PRO A 1 -12.93 -5.14 -2.25
N GLY A 2 -11.95 -5.41 -3.13
CA GLY A 2 -11.92 -4.91 -4.50
C GLY A 2 -11.43 -3.47 -4.70
N GLY A 3 -10.95 -2.81 -3.67
CA GLY A 3 -10.43 -1.44 -3.78
C GLY A 3 -9.23 -1.32 -4.72
N TRP A 4 -8.30 -2.24 -4.65
CA TRP A 4 -7.14 -2.28 -5.53
C TRP A 4 -7.52 -2.51 -6.99
N GLN A 5 -8.43 -3.44 -7.29
CA GLN A 5 -8.88 -3.66 -8.66
C GLN A 5 -9.45 -2.39 -9.30
N LYS A 6 -10.24 -1.63 -8.54
CA LYS A 6 -10.80 -0.36 -9.01
C LYS A 6 -9.73 0.69 -9.35
N ILE A 7 -8.67 0.76 -8.55
CA ILE A 7 -7.52 1.64 -8.81
C ILE A 7 -6.80 1.19 -10.09
N ILE A 8 -6.51 -0.09 -10.19
CA ILE A 8 -5.84 -0.70 -11.35
C ILE A 8 -6.61 -0.44 -12.65
N ASP A 9 -7.92 -0.67 -12.65
CA ASP A 9 -8.76 -0.47 -13.82
C ASP A 9 -8.73 0.99 -14.31
N ILE A 10 -8.80 1.95 -13.37
CA ILE A 10 -8.73 3.37 -13.72
C ILE A 10 -7.36 3.75 -14.27
N LEU A 11 -6.27 3.28 -13.67
CA LEU A 11 -4.92 3.54 -14.16
C LEU A 11 -4.70 2.95 -15.55
N ASN A 12 -5.17 1.73 -15.80
CA ASN A 12 -5.10 1.11 -17.13
C ASN A 12 -5.90 1.89 -18.19
N ILE A 13 -7.10 2.37 -17.85
CA ILE A 13 -7.90 3.24 -18.74
C ILE A 13 -7.16 4.55 -19.05
N LYS A 14 -6.37 5.06 -18.12
CA LYS A 14 -5.53 6.25 -18.32
C LYS A 14 -4.23 5.96 -19.07
N GLY A 15 -3.97 4.72 -19.45
CA GLY A 15 -2.80 4.29 -20.22
C GLY A 15 -1.59 3.90 -19.38
N TYR A 16 -1.70 3.89 -18.05
CA TYR A 16 -0.64 3.42 -17.16
C TYR A 16 -0.60 1.90 -17.10
N LYS A 17 0.59 1.35 -17.02
CA LYS A 17 0.81 -0.07 -16.71
C LYS A 17 1.03 -0.21 -15.21
N VAL A 18 0.24 -1.04 -14.58
CA VAL A 18 0.36 -1.31 -13.14
C VAL A 18 1.19 -2.56 -12.93
N MET A 19 2.22 -2.44 -12.11
CA MET A 19 3.08 -3.55 -11.70
C MET A 19 2.92 -3.80 -10.21
N MET A 20 2.72 -5.05 -9.83
CA MET A 20 2.71 -5.46 -8.44
C MET A 20 4.05 -6.01 -8.04
N ILE A 21 4.61 -5.45 -6.98
CA ILE A 21 5.86 -5.87 -6.37
C ILE A 21 5.63 -6.09 -4.88
N THR A 22 5.87 -7.29 -4.40
CA THR A 22 5.91 -7.65 -2.99
C THR A 22 6.77 -8.90 -2.85
N GLN A 23 7.31 -9.15 -1.68
CA GLN A 23 8.08 -10.36 -1.42
C GLN A 23 7.20 -11.60 -1.45
N GLU A 24 5.95 -11.48 -1.01
CA GLU A 24 4.99 -12.59 -1.00
C GLU A 24 4.40 -12.82 -2.39
N PRO A 25 4.44 -14.04 -2.93
CA PRO A 25 3.81 -14.35 -4.21
C PRO A 25 2.29 -14.20 -4.15
N LEU A 26 1.70 -13.55 -5.16
CA LEU A 26 0.26 -13.26 -5.24
C LEU A 26 -0.60 -14.41 -5.76
N ASN A 27 -0.17 -15.60 -5.72
CA ASN A 27 -0.91 -16.75 -6.26
C ASN A 27 -1.39 -17.71 -5.16
N ASN A 28 -1.60 -17.20 -3.96
CA ASN A 28 -2.14 -18.01 -2.87
C ASN A 28 -3.51 -17.50 -2.39
N GLU A 29 -4.33 -18.43 -1.90
CA GLU A 29 -5.70 -18.14 -1.46
C GLU A 29 -5.78 -17.08 -0.36
N TRP A 30 -4.73 -16.96 0.47
CA TRP A 30 -4.70 -15.98 1.54
C TRP A 30 -4.63 -14.54 0.96
N HIS A 31 -3.74 -14.29 0.00
CA HIS A 31 -3.64 -12.98 -0.66
C HIS A 31 -4.92 -12.64 -1.41
N ASP A 32 -5.47 -13.58 -2.15
CA ASP A 32 -6.72 -13.38 -2.89
C ASP A 32 -7.86 -13.02 -1.93
N SER A 33 -7.95 -13.65 -0.77
CA SER A 33 -8.96 -13.32 0.23
C SER A 33 -8.80 -11.91 0.81
N LYS A 34 -7.57 -11.45 1.02
CA LYS A 34 -7.28 -10.11 1.58
C LYS A 34 -7.43 -8.99 0.55
N LEU A 35 -7.09 -9.26 -0.70
CA LEU A 35 -7.24 -8.30 -1.81
C LEU A 35 -8.67 -8.24 -2.36
N GLY A 36 -9.52 -9.18 -2.00
CA GLY A 36 -10.89 -9.28 -2.50
C GLY A 36 -10.99 -10.04 -3.82
N GLY A 37 -10.05 -10.90 -4.12
CA GLY A 37 -9.93 -11.73 -5.30
C GLY A 37 -8.62 -11.51 -6.05
N THR A 38 -8.37 -12.35 -7.04
CA THR A 38 -7.22 -12.22 -7.95
C THR A 38 -7.28 -10.90 -8.70
N LEU A 39 -6.20 -10.13 -8.67
CA LEU A 39 -6.11 -8.86 -9.38
C LEU A 39 -5.85 -9.10 -10.87
N LEU A 40 -6.63 -8.43 -11.72
CA LEU A 40 -6.58 -8.55 -13.16
C LEU A 40 -5.88 -7.34 -13.80
N ASN A 41 -5.32 -7.54 -14.98
CA ASN A 41 -4.67 -6.49 -15.77
C ASN A 41 -3.50 -5.81 -15.04
N VAL A 42 -2.73 -6.58 -14.29
CA VAL A 42 -1.49 -6.16 -13.63
C VAL A 42 -0.31 -6.99 -14.14
N ILE A 43 0.87 -6.39 -14.14
CA ILE A 43 2.13 -7.11 -14.32
C ILE A 43 2.50 -7.69 -12.96
N ASN A 44 2.51 -9.01 -12.84
CA ASN A 44 2.85 -9.68 -11.58
C ASN A 44 4.37 -9.91 -11.51
N GLU A 45 5.03 -9.10 -10.70
CA GLU A 45 6.45 -9.19 -10.37
C GLU A 45 6.62 -9.44 -8.86
N THR A 46 5.72 -10.21 -8.28
CA THR A 46 5.77 -10.58 -6.87
C THR A 46 6.72 -11.76 -6.64
N GLY A 47 7.26 -11.89 -5.44
CA GLY A 47 8.20 -12.94 -5.06
C GLY A 47 9.49 -12.40 -4.46
N ASP A 48 10.37 -13.31 -4.08
CA ASP A 48 11.65 -12.98 -3.46
C ASP A 48 12.70 -12.64 -4.53
N PHE A 49 12.81 -11.35 -4.83
CA PHE A 49 13.79 -10.81 -5.78
C PHE A 49 14.88 -10.03 -5.05
N PRO A 50 16.12 -10.00 -5.60
CA PRO A 50 17.20 -9.16 -5.07
C PRO A 50 16.78 -7.69 -4.96
N ILE A 51 17.32 -6.99 -3.97
CA ILE A 51 16.98 -5.57 -3.72
C ILE A 51 17.32 -4.69 -4.93
N GLU A 52 18.37 -5.00 -5.67
CA GLU A 52 18.77 -4.30 -6.88
C GLU A 52 17.69 -4.39 -7.97
N THR A 53 17.02 -5.54 -8.08
CA THR A 53 15.88 -5.72 -9.00
C THR A 53 14.72 -4.80 -8.58
N ARG A 54 14.40 -4.77 -7.28
CA ARG A 54 13.35 -3.89 -6.74
C ARG A 54 13.68 -2.41 -6.95
N MET A 55 14.94 -2.03 -6.69
CA MET A 55 15.41 -0.66 -6.97
C MET A 55 15.21 -0.28 -8.44
N ASN A 56 15.59 -1.15 -9.36
CA ASN A 56 15.42 -0.89 -10.79
C ASN A 56 13.94 -0.79 -11.19
N GLN A 57 13.09 -1.68 -10.71
CA GLN A 57 11.65 -1.63 -10.96
C GLN A 57 11.05 -0.30 -10.48
N ILE A 58 11.34 0.09 -9.24
CA ILE A 58 10.82 1.31 -8.62
C ILE A 58 11.40 2.56 -9.29
N LYS A 59 12.70 2.60 -9.58
CA LYS A 59 13.37 3.74 -10.21
C LYS A 59 12.77 4.12 -11.57
N HIS A 60 12.27 3.15 -12.31
CA HIS A 60 11.67 3.35 -13.63
C HIS A 60 10.14 3.47 -13.59
N ALA A 61 9.54 3.44 -12.42
CA ALA A 61 8.12 3.71 -12.24
C ALA A 61 7.85 5.21 -12.15
N GLU A 62 6.70 5.66 -12.66
CA GLU A 62 6.26 7.05 -12.53
C GLU A 62 5.81 7.39 -11.11
N ALA A 63 5.32 6.40 -10.36
CA ALA A 63 5.02 6.50 -8.93
C ALA A 63 5.02 5.12 -8.27
N PHE A 64 5.28 5.12 -6.97
CA PHE A 64 5.07 3.98 -6.08
C PHE A 64 3.80 4.23 -5.25
N ILE A 65 2.92 3.24 -5.17
CA ILE A 65 1.68 3.31 -4.40
C ILE A 65 1.67 2.15 -3.42
N GLY A 66 1.60 2.43 -2.14
CA GLY A 66 1.63 1.36 -1.15
C GLY A 66 1.51 1.83 0.30
N VAL A 67 1.58 0.88 1.20
CA VAL A 67 1.59 1.13 2.65
C VAL A 67 3.00 1.45 3.14
N GLY A 68 3.12 1.96 4.36
CA GLY A 68 4.41 2.15 5.05
C GLY A 68 5.15 0.83 5.20
N SER A 69 6.20 0.64 4.40
CA SER A 69 6.97 -0.61 4.32
C SER A 69 8.38 -0.35 3.79
N GLY A 70 9.25 -1.35 3.81
CA GLY A 70 10.60 -1.23 3.24
C GLY A 70 10.60 -0.78 1.78
N LEU A 71 9.63 -1.18 0.96
CA LEU A 71 9.53 -0.76 -0.44
C LEU A 71 9.14 0.70 -0.60
N SER A 72 8.27 1.24 0.27
CA SER A 72 7.94 2.67 0.24
C SER A 72 9.13 3.54 0.64
N TRP A 73 9.90 3.12 1.64
CA TRP A 73 11.16 3.77 2.02
C TRP A 73 12.20 3.71 0.90
N LEU A 74 12.29 2.58 0.20
CA LEU A 74 13.18 2.43 -0.95
C LEU A 74 12.79 3.37 -2.08
N ALA A 75 11.50 3.47 -2.40
CA ALA A 75 10.97 4.37 -3.41
C ALA A 75 11.31 5.83 -3.10
N TRP A 76 11.05 6.26 -1.87
CA TRP A 76 11.43 7.59 -1.39
C TRP A 76 12.93 7.84 -1.50
N ALA A 77 13.77 6.90 -1.03
CA ALA A 77 15.23 7.04 -1.01
C ALA A 77 15.85 7.18 -2.41
N ILE A 78 15.20 6.65 -3.45
CA ILE A 78 15.65 6.76 -4.84
C ILE A 78 14.90 7.82 -5.64
N ASN A 79 14.15 8.71 -4.96
CA ASN A 79 13.39 9.81 -5.53
C ASN A 79 12.28 9.39 -6.51
N THR A 80 11.69 8.23 -6.34
CA THR A 80 10.45 7.88 -7.03
C THR A 80 9.27 8.48 -6.26
N PRO A 81 8.34 9.22 -6.91
CA PRO A 81 7.17 9.77 -6.23
C PRO A 81 6.37 8.71 -5.50
N VAL A 82 5.96 8.97 -4.25
CA VAL A 82 5.26 8.00 -3.41
C VAL A 82 3.86 8.48 -3.06
N VAL A 83 2.87 7.62 -3.28
CA VAL A 83 1.53 7.72 -2.69
C VAL A 83 1.48 6.73 -1.53
N LEU A 84 1.56 7.25 -0.32
CA LEU A 84 1.67 6.48 0.92
C LEU A 84 0.32 6.31 1.59
N ILE A 85 -0.13 5.07 1.72
CA ILE A 85 -1.33 4.72 2.49
C ILE A 85 -0.89 4.48 3.93
N SER A 86 -1.19 5.46 4.80
CA SER A 86 -0.76 5.50 6.19
C SER A 86 -1.97 5.33 7.12
N GLY A 87 -1.97 4.28 7.92
CA GLY A 87 -3.08 3.99 8.82
C GLY A 87 -2.63 3.55 10.21
N PHE A 88 -1.68 2.64 10.32
CA PHE A 88 -1.28 2.08 11.60
C PHE A 88 -0.07 2.77 12.25
N SER A 89 0.63 3.64 11.51
CA SER A 89 1.76 4.45 11.99
C SER A 89 1.42 5.94 12.07
N GLU A 90 2.11 6.65 12.95
CA GLU A 90 2.03 8.10 13.05
C GLU A 90 2.92 8.76 11.98
N SER A 91 2.50 9.92 11.49
CA SER A 91 3.17 10.60 10.39
C SER A 91 4.62 10.98 10.68
N TYR A 92 4.97 11.26 11.94
CA TYR A 92 6.35 11.59 12.34
C TYR A 92 7.35 10.44 12.25
N THR A 93 6.88 9.21 12.04
CA THR A 93 7.73 8.02 11.84
C THR A 93 7.88 7.63 10.38
N GLU A 94 7.33 8.42 9.49
CA GLU A 94 7.38 8.22 8.05
C GLU A 94 8.10 9.39 7.37
N PHE A 95 8.53 9.19 6.12
CA PHE A 95 9.15 10.27 5.34
C PHE A 95 8.14 11.36 4.96
N GLU A 96 8.61 12.61 4.78
CA GLU A 96 7.75 13.78 4.58
C GLU A 96 7.34 13.97 3.12
N ASP A 97 8.27 13.88 2.18
CA ASP A 97 8.05 14.16 0.76
C ASP A 97 7.26 13.05 0.05
N CYS A 98 5.94 12.98 0.33
CA CYS A 98 5.03 12.04 -0.31
C CYS A 98 3.58 12.53 -0.27
N GLU A 99 2.74 12.01 -1.17
CA GLU A 99 1.28 12.10 -1.05
C GLU A 99 0.78 11.12 0.00
N ARG A 100 0.55 11.59 1.22
CA ARG A 100 0.08 10.75 2.32
C ARG A 100 -1.43 10.72 2.40
N ILE A 101 -1.98 9.50 2.50
CA ILE A 101 -3.39 9.26 2.76
C ILE A 101 -3.51 8.69 4.17
N SER A 102 -4.00 9.51 5.09
CA SER A 102 -4.17 9.12 6.48
C SER A 102 -5.57 8.58 6.74
N THR A 103 -5.66 7.76 7.78
CA THR A 103 -6.94 7.33 8.35
C THR A 103 -7.75 8.55 8.80
N PRO A 104 -9.08 8.58 8.59
CA PRO A 104 -9.93 9.63 9.16
C PRO A 104 -9.77 9.76 10.68
N GLU A 105 -9.83 11.00 11.21
CA GLU A 105 -9.51 11.33 12.60
C GLU A 105 -10.29 10.52 13.65
N ASP A 106 -11.54 10.16 13.35
CA ASP A 106 -12.40 9.41 14.27
C ASP A 106 -12.11 7.90 14.32
N ASN A 107 -11.21 7.41 13.47
CA ASN A 107 -10.89 5.99 13.38
C ASN A 107 -9.60 5.65 14.12
N CYS A 108 -9.45 4.38 14.47
CA CYS A 108 -8.25 3.86 15.10
C CYS A 108 -7.02 4.05 14.21
N THR A 109 -5.93 4.58 14.75
CA THR A 109 -4.66 4.81 14.07
C THR A 109 -3.48 4.76 15.03
N GLY A 110 -2.23 4.73 14.52
CA GLY A 110 -1.01 4.95 15.29
C GLY A 110 -0.59 3.81 16.24
N CYS A 111 -1.16 2.62 16.14
CA CYS A 111 -0.83 1.53 17.05
C CYS A 111 0.64 1.06 16.91
N PHE A 112 1.26 1.16 15.74
CA PHE A 112 2.67 0.87 15.53
C PHE A 112 3.61 1.68 16.44
N ASN A 113 3.20 2.87 16.81
CA ASN A 113 3.99 3.78 17.66
C ASN A 113 3.74 3.58 19.16
N ARG A 114 2.72 2.82 19.55
CA ARG A 114 2.32 2.58 20.93
C ARG A 114 2.61 1.17 21.42
N GLU A 115 2.49 0.21 20.51
CA GLU A 115 2.51 -1.22 20.84
C GLU A 115 3.67 -1.91 20.12
N TRP A 116 4.20 -2.96 20.73
CA TRP A 116 5.26 -3.75 20.11
C TRP A 116 4.73 -4.54 18.91
N LEU A 117 5.23 -4.24 17.71
CA LEU A 117 4.90 -4.99 16.50
C LEU A 117 5.45 -6.42 16.60
N ASN A 118 4.57 -7.40 16.41
CA ASN A 118 4.97 -8.79 16.18
C ASN A 118 5.08 -9.03 14.66
N PRO A 119 6.27 -9.09 14.08
CA PRO A 119 6.45 -9.23 12.64
C PRO A 119 5.98 -10.60 12.09
N GLY A 120 5.78 -11.59 12.97
CA GLY A 120 5.23 -12.89 12.60
C GLY A 120 3.70 -12.97 12.62
N ASP A 121 3.02 -11.93 13.10
CA ASP A 121 1.56 -11.89 13.17
C ASP A 121 0.99 -10.99 12.06
N TRP A 122 0.64 -11.59 10.93
CA TRP A 122 0.02 -10.90 9.79
C TRP A 122 -1.38 -10.34 10.08
N GLU A 123 -2.00 -10.77 11.18
CA GLU A 123 -3.27 -10.23 11.68
C GLU A 123 -3.06 -9.28 12.87
N TRP A 124 -1.85 -8.73 13.02
CA TRP A 124 -1.51 -7.84 14.12
C TRP A 124 -2.36 -6.57 14.11
N CYS A 125 -3.21 -6.46 15.10
CA CYS A 125 -4.10 -5.33 15.36
C CYS A 125 -4.35 -5.28 16.87
N PRO A 126 -3.48 -4.65 17.66
CA PRO A 126 -3.48 -4.79 19.12
C PRO A 126 -4.78 -4.35 19.76
N ASP A 127 -5.42 -3.30 19.24
CA ASP A 127 -6.64 -2.74 19.83
C ASP A 127 -7.91 -3.48 19.40
N HIS A 128 -7.93 -4.06 18.18
CA HIS A 128 -9.19 -4.50 17.57
C HIS A 128 -9.12 -5.88 16.89
N LYS A 129 -8.05 -6.66 17.16
CA LYS A 129 -7.95 -8.03 16.63
C LYS A 129 -9.22 -8.81 16.95
N ASP A 130 -9.70 -9.57 15.97
CA ASP A 130 -10.89 -10.44 16.08
C ASP A 130 -12.22 -9.71 16.38
N THR A 131 -12.27 -8.40 16.17
CA THR A 131 -13.49 -7.59 16.28
C THR A 131 -13.95 -7.07 14.90
N SER A 132 -15.14 -6.49 14.85
CA SER A 132 -15.64 -5.82 13.63
C SER A 132 -14.76 -4.63 13.19
N ARG A 133 -13.97 -4.07 14.12
CA ARG A 133 -13.04 -2.96 13.89
C ARG A 133 -11.63 -3.42 13.49
N HIS A 134 -11.39 -4.71 13.35
CA HIS A 134 -10.10 -5.26 12.95
C HIS A 134 -9.62 -4.58 11.65
N PHE A 135 -8.42 -3.98 11.66
CA PHE A 135 -7.85 -3.16 10.59
C PHE A 135 -8.72 -1.98 10.15
N GLU A 136 -9.47 -1.37 11.06
CA GLU A 136 -10.28 -0.19 10.78
C GLU A 136 -9.47 0.94 10.13
N CYS A 137 -8.24 1.18 10.58
CA CYS A 137 -7.33 2.16 10.01
C CYS A 137 -7.14 2.00 8.49
N SER A 138 -6.96 0.78 8.01
CA SER A 138 -6.79 0.50 6.58
C SER A 138 -8.13 0.40 5.84
N LYS A 139 -9.16 -0.14 6.49
CA LYS A 139 -10.49 -0.33 5.88
C LYS A 139 -11.25 0.98 5.68
N SER A 140 -10.95 2.02 6.46
CA SER A 140 -11.57 3.34 6.35
C SER A 140 -11.01 4.19 5.20
N ILE A 141 -9.85 3.84 4.66
CA ILE A 141 -9.28 4.48 3.48
C ILE A 141 -9.96 3.90 2.24
N ASN A 142 -10.67 4.73 1.50
CA ASN A 142 -11.40 4.29 0.32
C ASN A 142 -10.61 4.52 -0.99
N PRO A 143 -10.93 3.77 -2.06
CA PRO A 143 -10.22 3.86 -3.34
C PRO A 143 -10.25 5.26 -3.98
N SER A 144 -11.29 6.07 -3.71
CA SER A 144 -11.39 7.43 -4.28
C SER A 144 -10.38 8.38 -3.65
N GLN A 145 -10.07 8.22 -2.35
CA GLN A 145 -9.01 8.97 -1.69
C GLN A 145 -7.64 8.63 -2.30
N VAL A 146 -7.38 7.33 -2.50
CA VAL A 146 -6.13 6.85 -3.14
C VAL A 146 -6.01 7.39 -4.55
N LEU A 147 -7.06 7.31 -5.36
CA LEU A 147 -7.06 7.84 -6.73
C LEU A 147 -6.82 9.34 -6.78
N LYS A 148 -7.38 10.11 -5.85
CA LYS A 148 -7.14 11.55 -5.78
C LYS A 148 -5.66 11.86 -5.53
N SER A 149 -5.01 11.17 -4.61
CA SER A 149 -3.57 11.34 -4.35
C SER A 149 -2.73 10.87 -5.54
N ILE A 150 -3.12 9.79 -6.22
CA ILE A 150 -2.45 9.36 -7.45
C ILE A 150 -2.55 10.45 -8.53
N GLN A 151 -3.70 11.09 -8.69
CA GLN A 151 -3.90 12.18 -9.65
C GLN A 151 -2.99 13.38 -9.35
N ASN A 152 -2.77 13.71 -8.07
CA ASN A 152 -1.85 14.78 -7.68
C ASN A 152 -0.40 14.48 -8.11
N VAL A 153 0.00 13.22 -8.08
CA VAL A 153 1.36 12.79 -8.44
C VAL A 153 1.53 12.62 -9.95
N LEU A 154 0.56 11.98 -10.62
CA LEU A 154 0.65 11.63 -12.04
C LEU A 154 0.04 12.68 -12.99
N HIS A 155 -0.65 13.70 -12.45
CA HIS A 155 -1.20 14.84 -13.19
C HIS A 155 -2.19 14.48 -14.33
N PHE A 156 -3.13 13.56 -14.08
CA PHE A 156 -4.15 13.16 -15.07
C PHE A 156 -5.59 13.47 -14.66
#